data_500a6e78c78f372671b69a5bb257ca72
#
_entry.id   500a6e78c78f372671b69a5bb257ca72
#
_cell.length_a   1.000
_cell.length_b   1.000
_cell.length_c   1.000
_cell.angle_alpha   90.00
_cell.angle_beta   90.00
_cell.angle_gamma   90.00
#
_symmetry.space_group_name_H-M   'P 1'
#
loop_
_entity.id
_entity.type
_entity.pdbx_description
1 polymer ?
#
loop_
_entity_poly.entity_id
_entity_poly.type
_entity_poly.pdbx_seq_one_letter_code
_entity_poly.pdbx_strand_id
1 'polypeptide(L)'
;VPNLIKNDDLTANQKAILSALALVKGETSVTVNGEALDPTLPEAMIPEYKYYNVYTAEQIEAYKNEGLSENFATATSMFLGQGGSFEVGQPIADLDTILEVGQQYKNVLKADSIQSLAEQIGCDADVLAETLGGEDTTYYAVIVSGYTYGTVGGLDVDVNMNVLREDGTPIANLFAVGTDSMGVENIEGKPYTPWGGQAQSWTFVSGYLGGKAAAEVGMAE
;
A
#
# COMPACT_ATOMS: atom_id res chain seq x y z
N VAL A 1 -20.79 5.66 18.35
CA VAL A 1 -19.64 4.79 18.61
C VAL A 1 -18.62 5.69 19.29
N PRO A 2 -18.12 5.37 20.49
CA PRO A 2 -17.10 6.19 21.11
C PRO A 2 -15.88 6.25 20.18
N ASN A 3 -15.25 7.42 20.10
CA ASN A 3 -14.02 7.61 19.33
C ASN A 3 -12.92 6.69 19.94
N LEU A 4 -12.71 5.55 19.31
CA LEU A 4 -11.75 4.55 19.77
C LEU A 4 -10.30 4.96 19.45
N ILE A 5 -10.11 5.91 18.53
CA ILE A 5 -8.80 6.37 18.10
C ILE A 5 -8.75 7.89 18.39
N LYS A 6 -7.79 8.31 19.19
CA LYS A 6 -7.48 9.71 19.43
C LYS A 6 -6.46 10.19 18.40
N ASN A 7 -6.43 11.49 18.15
CA ASN A 7 -5.45 12.09 17.24
C ASN A 7 -4.00 11.79 17.66
N ASP A 8 -3.73 11.79 18.97
CA ASP A 8 -2.42 11.46 19.54
C ASP A 8 -2.03 9.99 19.36
N ASP A 9 -3.01 9.09 19.15
CA ASP A 9 -2.77 7.67 18.93
C ASP A 9 -2.39 7.37 17.46
N LEU A 10 -2.57 8.34 16.56
CA LEU A 10 -2.20 8.20 15.15
C LEU A 10 -0.74 8.56 14.92
N THR A 11 -0.02 7.69 14.25
CA THR A 11 1.32 8.02 13.75
C THR A 11 1.22 9.09 12.65
N ALA A 12 2.31 9.79 12.41
CA ALA A 12 2.40 10.77 11.32
C ALA A 12 2.01 10.16 9.96
N ASN A 13 2.40 8.90 9.72
CA ASN A 13 2.04 8.15 8.51
C ASN A 13 0.54 7.93 8.37
N GLN A 14 -0.12 7.50 9.45
CA GLN A 14 -1.57 7.30 9.45
C GLN A 14 -2.33 8.60 9.21
N LYS A 15 -1.88 9.71 9.80
CA LYS A 15 -2.45 11.04 9.58
C LYS A 15 -2.32 11.47 8.12
N ALA A 16 -1.14 11.30 7.51
CA ALA A 16 -0.91 11.63 6.11
C ALA A 16 -1.78 10.79 5.16
N ILE A 17 -1.91 9.49 5.39
CA ILE A 17 -2.77 8.61 4.59
C ILE A 17 -4.24 9.06 4.66
N LEU A 18 -4.75 9.35 5.86
CA LEU A 18 -6.12 9.81 6.04
C LEU A 18 -6.37 11.14 5.32
N SER A 19 -5.42 12.08 5.41
CA SER A 19 -5.51 13.37 4.72
C SER A 19 -5.50 13.21 3.20
N ALA A 20 -4.60 12.36 2.66
CA ALA A 20 -4.53 12.08 1.23
C ALA A 20 -5.84 11.47 0.70
N LEU A 21 -6.39 10.49 1.40
CA LEU A 21 -7.65 9.84 1.02
C LEU A 21 -8.83 10.83 0.99
N ALA A 22 -8.87 11.75 1.94
CA ALA A 22 -9.93 12.76 1.97
C ALA A 22 -9.81 13.76 0.82
N LEU A 23 -8.60 14.22 0.50
CA LEU A 23 -8.37 15.12 -0.63
C LEU A 23 -8.75 14.48 -1.97
N VAL A 24 -8.41 13.21 -2.18
CA VAL A 24 -8.86 12.46 -3.39
C VAL A 24 -10.38 12.38 -3.48
N LYS A 25 -11.07 12.32 -2.35
CA LYS A 25 -12.55 12.36 -2.30
C LYS A 25 -13.16 13.77 -2.43
N GLY A 26 -12.33 14.79 -2.65
CA GLY A 26 -12.77 16.17 -2.76
C GLY A 26 -13.03 16.88 -1.43
N GLU A 27 -12.60 16.31 -0.32
CA GLU A 27 -12.64 16.96 0.98
C GLU A 27 -11.46 17.93 1.12
N THR A 28 -11.68 19.08 1.71
CA THR A 28 -10.64 20.13 1.84
C THR A 28 -9.76 19.93 3.08
N SER A 29 -10.20 19.11 4.02
CA SER A 29 -9.46 18.80 5.25
C SER A 29 -9.97 17.51 5.88
N VAL A 30 -9.12 16.86 6.64
CA VAL A 30 -9.50 15.75 7.52
C VAL A 30 -9.38 16.21 8.96
N THR A 31 -10.37 15.90 9.76
CA THR A 31 -10.30 16.08 11.19
C THR A 31 -10.42 14.76 11.91
N VAL A 32 -9.58 14.54 12.92
CA VAL A 32 -9.71 13.41 13.83
C VAL A 32 -9.95 13.98 15.23
N ASN A 33 -11.08 13.60 15.83
CA ASN A 33 -11.53 14.14 17.13
C ASN A 33 -11.63 15.70 17.18
N GLY A 34 -11.94 16.34 16.05
CA GLY A 34 -12.09 17.78 15.94
C GLY A 34 -10.79 18.56 15.67
N GLU A 35 -9.65 17.89 15.58
CA GLU A 35 -8.37 18.50 15.20
C GLU A 35 -8.07 18.25 13.73
N ALA A 36 -7.67 19.29 13.01
CA ALA A 36 -7.27 19.17 11.62
C ALA A 36 -5.95 18.38 11.51
N LEU A 37 -5.88 17.45 10.58
CA LEU A 37 -4.64 16.75 10.26
C LEU A 37 -3.78 17.62 9.35
N ASP A 38 -2.48 17.70 9.63
CA ASP A 38 -1.50 18.30 8.74
C ASP A 38 -1.35 17.40 7.49
N PRO A 39 -1.64 17.92 6.29
CA PRO A 39 -1.49 17.16 5.06
C PRO A 39 -0.03 16.95 4.64
N THR A 40 0.95 17.50 5.36
CA THR A 40 2.36 17.33 5.00
C THR A 40 2.80 15.88 5.25
N LEU A 41 3.36 15.26 4.22
CA LEU A 41 3.99 13.94 4.34
C LEU A 41 5.28 14.08 5.16
N PRO A 42 5.41 13.34 6.27
CA PRO A 42 6.70 13.24 6.94
C PRO A 42 7.76 12.66 5.99
N GLU A 43 8.98 13.15 6.06
CA GLU A 43 10.11 12.58 5.28
C GLU A 43 10.27 11.06 5.47
N ALA A 44 9.92 10.57 6.65
CA ALA A 44 9.93 9.14 6.97
C ALA A 44 9.00 8.28 6.10
N MET A 45 8.03 8.87 5.39
CA MET A 45 7.20 8.15 4.43
C MET A 45 7.83 8.03 3.04
N ILE A 46 8.89 8.77 2.75
CA ILE A 46 9.64 8.62 1.50
C ILE A 46 10.53 7.39 1.66
N PRO A 47 10.34 6.33 0.86
CA PRO A 47 11.13 5.11 1.01
C PRO A 47 12.61 5.39 0.77
N GLU A 48 13.47 4.80 1.58
CA GLU A 48 14.92 4.88 1.39
C GLU A 48 15.33 4.27 0.06
N TYR A 49 14.74 3.10 -0.27
CA TYR A 49 14.91 2.44 -1.56
C TYR A 49 13.69 2.69 -2.44
N LYS A 50 13.86 3.53 -3.44
CA LYS A 50 12.81 3.94 -4.35
C LYS A 50 13.25 3.88 -5.80
N TYR A 51 12.31 3.67 -6.67
CA TYR A 51 12.44 3.85 -8.11
C TYR A 51 11.25 4.65 -8.61
N TYR A 52 11.27 5.01 -9.86
CA TYR A 52 10.28 5.92 -10.41
C TYR A 52 9.62 5.31 -11.64
N ASN A 53 8.30 5.33 -11.67
CA ASN A 53 7.57 5.14 -12.92
C ASN A 53 7.38 6.51 -13.55
N VAL A 54 7.96 6.71 -14.72
CA VAL A 54 7.95 8.00 -15.43
C VAL A 54 6.95 7.94 -16.57
N TYR A 55 6.12 8.97 -16.66
CA TYR A 55 5.11 9.15 -17.68
C TYR A 55 5.28 10.50 -18.33
N THR A 56 5.05 10.59 -19.66
CA THR A 56 4.96 11.86 -20.39
C THR A 56 3.58 12.47 -20.22
N ALA A 57 3.46 13.78 -20.49
CA ALA A 57 2.16 14.46 -20.50
C ALA A 57 1.17 13.80 -21.49
N GLU A 58 1.64 13.31 -22.64
CA GLU A 58 0.82 12.60 -23.61
C GLU A 58 0.24 11.30 -23.04
N GLN A 59 1.05 10.52 -22.33
CA GLN A 59 0.59 9.30 -21.66
C GLN A 59 -0.44 9.60 -20.56
N ILE A 60 -0.24 10.66 -19.78
CA ILE A 60 -1.20 11.09 -18.78
C ILE A 60 -2.53 11.50 -19.42
N GLU A 61 -2.49 12.28 -20.50
CA GLU A 61 -3.71 12.66 -21.23
C GLU A 61 -4.41 11.43 -21.86
N ALA A 62 -3.65 10.46 -22.35
CA ALA A 62 -4.22 9.21 -22.84
C ALA A 62 -4.95 8.45 -21.73
N TYR A 63 -4.35 8.27 -20.56
CA TYR A 63 -5.02 7.63 -19.43
C TYR A 63 -6.28 8.38 -18.95
N LYS A 64 -6.21 9.70 -18.97
CA LYS A 64 -7.32 10.56 -18.60
C LYS A 64 -8.53 10.41 -19.52
N ASN A 65 -8.29 10.30 -20.82
CA ASN A 65 -9.32 10.28 -21.85
C ASN A 65 -9.74 8.88 -22.30
N GLU A 66 -8.80 7.93 -22.31
CA GLU A 66 -8.97 6.59 -22.87
C GLU A 66 -8.95 5.50 -21.78
N GLY A 67 -8.43 5.83 -20.59
CA GLY A 67 -8.26 4.88 -19.50
C GLY A 67 -7.05 3.96 -19.65
N LEU A 68 -7.03 2.89 -18.86
CA LEU A 68 -5.94 1.93 -18.87
C LEU A 68 -6.05 0.98 -20.06
N SER A 69 -4.92 0.61 -20.67
CA SER A 69 -4.87 -0.45 -21.68
C SER A 69 -5.03 -1.85 -21.03
N GLU A 70 -5.44 -2.83 -21.85
CA GLU A 70 -5.55 -4.23 -21.40
C GLU A 70 -4.25 -4.76 -20.75
N ASN A 71 -3.11 -4.46 -21.33
CA ASN A 71 -1.82 -4.91 -20.82
C ASN A 71 -1.50 -4.35 -19.44
N PHE A 72 -1.80 -3.08 -19.21
CA PHE A 72 -1.60 -2.43 -17.92
C PHE A 72 -2.62 -2.93 -16.90
N ALA A 73 -3.88 -3.05 -17.27
CA ALA A 73 -4.94 -3.54 -16.40
C ALA A 73 -4.72 -5.01 -15.99
N THR A 74 -4.18 -5.86 -16.86
CA THR A 74 -3.86 -7.24 -16.52
C THR A 74 -2.76 -7.32 -15.47
N ALA A 75 -1.74 -6.47 -15.54
CA ALA A 75 -0.68 -6.42 -14.54
C ALA A 75 -1.18 -5.88 -13.18
N THR A 76 -2.15 -4.97 -13.20
CA THR A 76 -2.69 -4.32 -12.00
C THR A 76 -3.98 -4.96 -11.48
N SER A 77 -4.70 -5.73 -12.31
CA SER A 77 -6.01 -6.30 -11.97
C SER A 77 -5.98 -7.23 -10.77
N MET A 78 -4.86 -7.90 -10.52
CA MET A 78 -4.67 -8.72 -9.33
C MET A 78 -4.80 -7.91 -8.03
N PHE A 79 -4.47 -6.62 -8.07
CA PHE A 79 -4.57 -5.70 -6.94
C PHE A 79 -5.77 -4.74 -7.03
N LEU A 80 -6.16 -4.35 -8.24
CA LEU A 80 -7.25 -3.41 -8.49
C LEU A 80 -8.63 -4.11 -8.56
N GLY A 81 -8.68 -5.38 -8.93
CA GLY A 81 -9.91 -6.17 -8.99
C GLY A 81 -10.64 -6.37 -7.65
N GLN A 82 -10.06 -5.92 -6.55
CA GLN A 82 -10.64 -5.97 -5.21
C GLN A 82 -11.35 -4.66 -4.79
N GLY A 83 -11.97 -3.97 -5.72
CA GLY A 83 -12.69 -2.73 -5.48
C GLY A 83 -11.96 -1.50 -6.05
N GLY A 84 -10.97 -1.72 -6.91
CA GLY A 84 -10.37 -0.66 -7.70
C GLY A 84 -11.37 -0.11 -8.72
N SER A 85 -11.41 1.19 -8.83
CA SER A 85 -12.32 1.93 -9.70
C SER A 85 -11.82 2.06 -11.15
N PHE A 86 -10.69 1.44 -11.48
CA PHE A 86 -10.11 1.57 -12.81
C PHE A 86 -10.45 0.34 -13.66
N GLU A 87 -11.35 0.52 -14.58
CA GLU A 87 -11.68 -0.46 -15.61
C GLU A 87 -10.89 -0.17 -16.89
N VAL A 88 -10.60 -1.25 -17.65
CA VAL A 88 -9.94 -1.11 -18.96
C VAL A 88 -10.78 -0.24 -19.89
N GLY A 89 -10.13 0.72 -20.56
CA GLY A 89 -10.78 1.58 -21.54
C GLY A 89 -11.79 2.59 -20.94
N GLN A 90 -11.79 2.77 -19.62
CA GLN A 90 -12.62 3.79 -18.98
C GLN A 90 -11.78 5.03 -18.64
N PRO A 91 -12.20 6.23 -19.08
CA PRO A 91 -11.52 7.47 -18.73
C PRO A 91 -11.31 7.65 -17.23
N ILE A 92 -10.12 8.12 -16.83
CA ILE A 92 -9.81 8.44 -15.44
C ILE A 92 -10.02 9.95 -15.24
N ALA A 93 -11.26 10.34 -15.04
CA ALA A 93 -11.67 11.76 -15.02
C ALA A 93 -11.03 12.58 -13.88
N ASP A 94 -10.65 11.95 -12.79
CA ASP A 94 -10.05 12.58 -11.60
C ASP A 94 -8.51 12.46 -11.56
N LEU A 95 -7.87 12.04 -12.68
CA LEU A 95 -6.42 11.83 -12.74
C LEU A 95 -5.63 13.10 -12.42
N ASP A 96 -6.08 14.27 -12.87
CA ASP A 96 -5.42 15.54 -12.54
C ASP A 96 -5.40 15.78 -11.03
N THR A 97 -6.54 15.56 -10.36
CA THR A 97 -6.63 15.69 -8.89
C THR A 97 -5.72 14.67 -8.18
N ILE A 98 -5.66 13.44 -8.67
CA ILE A 98 -4.78 12.41 -8.11
C ILE A 98 -3.31 12.83 -8.23
N LEU A 99 -2.89 13.36 -9.38
CA LEU A 99 -1.53 13.82 -9.60
C LEU A 99 -1.19 15.06 -8.75
N GLU A 100 -2.11 16.01 -8.61
CA GLU A 100 -1.93 17.19 -7.75
C GLU A 100 -1.79 16.79 -6.28
N VAL A 101 -2.65 15.91 -5.78
CA VAL A 101 -2.52 15.36 -4.43
C VAL A 101 -1.20 14.60 -4.26
N GLY A 102 -0.80 13.79 -5.25
CA GLY A 102 0.48 13.09 -5.23
C GLY A 102 1.67 14.04 -5.16
N GLN A 103 1.64 15.18 -5.87
CA GLN A 103 2.67 16.21 -5.79
C GLN A 103 2.70 16.89 -4.41
N GLN A 104 1.53 17.20 -3.85
CA GLN A 104 1.41 17.78 -2.52
C GLN A 104 2.05 16.86 -1.45
N TYR A 105 1.88 15.55 -1.60
CA TYR A 105 2.47 14.54 -0.70
C TYR A 105 3.84 14.05 -1.15
N LYS A 106 4.46 14.68 -2.14
CA LYS A 106 5.78 14.34 -2.68
C LYS A 106 5.91 12.89 -3.20
N ASN A 107 4.78 12.26 -3.53
CA ASN A 107 4.75 10.93 -4.13
C ASN A 107 4.81 10.99 -5.66
N VAL A 108 4.53 12.15 -6.22
CA VAL A 108 4.62 12.45 -7.65
C VAL A 108 5.53 13.65 -7.82
N LEU A 109 6.52 13.53 -8.69
CA LEU A 109 7.32 14.65 -9.16
C LEU A 109 6.77 15.10 -10.51
N LYS A 110 6.69 16.41 -10.72
CA LYS A 110 6.35 17.00 -12.01
C LYS A 110 7.53 17.85 -12.48
N ALA A 111 7.95 17.67 -13.72
CA ALA A 111 9.06 18.38 -14.31
C ALA A 111 8.74 18.76 -15.75
N ASP A 112 9.11 19.96 -16.16
CA ASP A 112 8.85 20.47 -17.51
C ASP A 112 9.96 20.10 -18.50
N SER A 113 10.98 19.37 -18.07
CA SER A 113 12.08 18.87 -18.89
C SER A 113 12.76 17.67 -18.23
N ILE A 114 13.50 16.90 -19.03
CA ILE A 114 14.35 15.82 -18.53
C ILE A 114 15.39 16.34 -17.54
N GLN A 115 16.01 17.50 -17.84
CA GLN A 115 16.99 18.11 -16.94
C GLN A 115 16.40 18.38 -15.55
N SER A 116 15.22 19.00 -15.52
CA SER A 116 14.52 19.28 -14.25
C SER A 116 14.09 17.99 -13.53
N LEU A 117 13.68 16.97 -14.28
CA LEU A 117 13.36 15.67 -13.70
C LEU A 117 14.59 14.99 -13.11
N ALA A 118 15.72 14.99 -13.84
CA ALA A 118 16.97 14.41 -13.37
C ALA A 118 17.48 15.08 -12.09
N GLU A 119 17.37 16.40 -11.99
CA GLU A 119 17.70 17.16 -10.77
C GLU A 119 16.83 16.75 -9.57
N GLN A 120 15.52 16.60 -9.79
CA GLN A 120 14.59 16.18 -8.73
C GLN A 120 14.80 14.73 -8.27
N ILE A 121 15.14 13.84 -9.20
CA ILE A 121 15.44 12.42 -8.93
C ILE A 121 16.84 12.25 -8.32
N GLY A 122 17.77 13.11 -8.69
CA GLY A 122 19.18 13.01 -8.30
C GLY A 122 19.98 12.05 -9.19
N CYS A 123 19.72 12.02 -10.50
CA CYS A 123 20.42 11.19 -11.49
C CYS A 123 21.04 12.02 -12.61
N ASP A 124 21.81 11.36 -13.46
CA ASP A 124 22.41 11.98 -14.65
C ASP A 124 21.35 12.22 -15.72
N ALA A 125 21.29 13.45 -16.23
CA ALA A 125 20.28 13.86 -17.21
C ALA A 125 20.45 13.22 -18.58
N ASP A 126 21.70 12.98 -19.01
CA ASP A 126 21.98 12.36 -20.32
C ASP A 126 21.56 10.88 -20.30
N VAL A 127 21.85 10.18 -19.19
CA VAL A 127 21.41 8.79 -18.98
C VAL A 127 19.89 8.70 -18.90
N LEU A 128 19.24 9.66 -18.24
CA LEU A 128 17.78 9.69 -18.15
C LEU A 128 17.17 9.98 -19.54
N ALA A 129 17.75 10.89 -20.32
CA ALA A 129 17.33 11.20 -21.69
C ALA A 129 17.46 9.99 -22.62
N GLU A 130 18.56 9.25 -22.53
CA GLU A 130 18.75 8.02 -23.30
C GLU A 130 17.68 6.97 -22.94
N THR A 131 17.34 6.86 -21.66
CA THR A 131 16.36 5.89 -21.16
C THR A 131 14.92 6.24 -21.58
N LEU A 132 14.56 7.52 -21.55
CA LEU A 132 13.19 8.01 -21.81
C LEU A 132 12.95 8.45 -23.27
N GLY A 133 13.96 8.44 -24.11
CA GLY A 133 13.86 8.85 -25.53
C GLY A 133 14.02 10.34 -25.78
N GLY A 134 14.32 11.16 -24.78
CA GLY A 134 14.77 12.55 -24.93
C GLY A 134 13.72 13.54 -25.43
N GLU A 135 12.42 13.28 -25.21
CA GLU A 135 11.35 14.17 -25.65
C GLU A 135 11.30 15.47 -24.84
N ASP A 136 11.00 16.59 -25.51
CA ASP A 136 10.74 17.88 -24.85
C ASP A 136 9.26 17.96 -24.46
N THR A 137 8.96 17.48 -23.27
CA THR A 137 7.60 17.40 -22.74
C THR A 137 7.60 17.54 -21.22
N THR A 138 6.42 17.68 -20.63
CA THR A 138 6.25 17.56 -19.19
C THR A 138 6.26 16.10 -18.79
N TYR A 139 7.00 15.79 -17.74
CA TYR A 139 7.12 14.45 -17.14
C TYR A 139 6.47 14.40 -15.77
N TYR A 140 5.90 13.24 -15.46
CA TYR A 140 5.40 12.89 -14.15
C TYR A 140 6.13 11.63 -13.68
N ALA A 141 6.83 11.70 -12.55
CA ALA A 141 7.50 10.57 -11.96
C ALA A 141 6.82 10.16 -10.67
N VAL A 142 6.23 8.97 -10.68
CA VAL A 142 5.57 8.38 -9.51
C VAL A 142 6.60 7.58 -8.72
N ILE A 143 6.76 7.90 -7.45
CA ILE A 143 7.66 7.18 -6.56
C ILE A 143 7.05 5.83 -6.21
N VAL A 144 7.81 4.78 -6.42
CA VAL A 144 7.47 3.40 -6.06
C VAL A 144 8.60 2.77 -5.26
N SER A 145 8.25 1.83 -4.41
CA SER A 145 9.23 1.04 -3.65
C SER A 145 8.80 -0.41 -3.58
N GLY A 146 9.77 -1.29 -3.41
CA GLY A 146 9.50 -2.68 -3.07
C GLY A 146 9.04 -2.78 -1.62
N TYR A 147 8.08 -3.64 -1.36
CA TYR A 147 7.71 -4.03 -0.01
C TYR A 147 7.40 -5.52 0.04
N THR A 148 7.56 -6.10 1.21
CA THR A 148 7.20 -7.49 1.44
C THR A 148 5.72 -7.57 1.80
N TYR A 149 4.94 -8.24 0.97
CA TYR A 149 3.52 -8.45 1.21
C TYR A 149 3.26 -9.44 2.35
N GLY A 150 4.17 -10.38 2.53
CA GLY A 150 4.17 -11.37 3.58
C GLY A 150 5.44 -12.21 3.53
N THR A 151 5.64 -13.04 4.52
CA THR A 151 6.73 -14.01 4.56
C THR A 151 6.22 -15.36 4.04
N VAL A 152 7.10 -16.13 3.40
CA VAL A 152 6.87 -17.56 3.18
C VAL A 152 7.18 -18.26 4.48
N GLY A 153 6.15 -18.86 5.09
CA GLY A 153 6.26 -19.42 6.42
C GLY A 153 5.74 -18.47 7.51
N GLY A 154 5.85 -18.89 8.73
CA GLY A 154 5.38 -18.22 9.93
C GLY A 154 5.48 -19.17 11.10
N LEU A 155 4.99 -18.77 12.25
CA LEU A 155 4.87 -19.64 13.40
C LEU A 155 3.85 -20.75 13.10
N ASP A 156 4.20 -21.96 13.41
CA ASP A 156 3.28 -23.09 13.33
C ASP A 156 2.30 -23.06 14.50
N VAL A 157 1.03 -23.28 14.21
CA VAL A 157 -0.05 -23.15 15.21
C VAL A 157 -1.02 -24.32 15.12
N ASP A 158 -1.61 -24.66 16.26
CA ASP A 158 -2.73 -25.60 16.32
C ASP A 158 -4.08 -24.93 15.98
N VAL A 159 -5.15 -25.69 16.05
CA VAL A 159 -6.52 -25.21 15.75
C VAL A 159 -7.03 -24.14 16.72
N ASN A 160 -6.39 -23.95 17.86
CA ASN A 160 -6.67 -22.92 18.86
C ASN A 160 -5.67 -21.76 18.79
N MET A 161 -4.83 -21.71 17.73
CA MET A 161 -3.81 -20.69 17.50
C MET A 161 -2.67 -20.71 18.53
N ASN A 162 -2.50 -21.79 19.31
CA ASN A 162 -1.31 -21.95 20.14
C ASN A 162 -0.08 -22.18 19.25
N VAL A 163 1.00 -21.46 19.54
CA VAL A 163 2.28 -21.68 18.84
C VAL A 163 2.84 -23.04 19.21
N LEU A 164 3.25 -23.79 18.20
CA LEU A 164 3.81 -25.12 18.36
C LEU A 164 5.33 -25.11 18.40
N ARG A 165 5.91 -26.03 19.18
CA ARG A 165 7.31 -26.38 19.11
C ARG A 165 7.55 -27.31 17.90
N GLU A 166 8.81 -27.53 17.60
CA GLU A 166 9.24 -28.44 16.53
C GLU A 166 8.71 -29.88 16.70
N ASP A 167 8.49 -30.32 17.95
CA ASP A 167 7.91 -31.62 18.28
C ASP A 167 6.36 -31.65 18.22
N GLY A 168 5.73 -30.54 17.81
CA GLY A 168 4.29 -30.38 17.71
C GLY A 168 3.59 -30.09 19.03
N THR A 169 4.31 -29.87 20.12
CA THR A 169 3.70 -29.53 21.43
C THR A 169 3.43 -28.04 21.54
N PRO A 170 2.27 -27.61 22.10
CA PRO A 170 1.98 -26.19 22.28
C PRO A 170 2.93 -25.52 23.28
N ILE A 171 3.28 -24.26 22.99
CA ILE A 171 3.92 -23.37 23.96
C ILE A 171 2.82 -22.74 24.80
N ALA A 172 2.86 -22.97 26.10
CA ALA A 172 1.82 -22.47 27.02
C ALA A 172 1.72 -20.92 26.94
N ASN A 173 0.49 -20.41 26.82
CA ASN A 173 0.16 -18.99 26.82
C ASN A 173 0.76 -18.19 25.65
N LEU A 174 1.19 -18.85 24.59
CA LEU A 174 1.70 -18.20 23.39
C LEU A 174 0.79 -18.49 22.19
N PHE A 175 0.23 -17.44 21.61
CA PHE A 175 -0.66 -17.50 20.46
C PHE A 175 -0.08 -16.70 19.31
N ALA A 176 -0.29 -17.16 18.07
CA ALA A 176 0.04 -16.40 16.87
C ALA A 176 -1.15 -16.39 15.91
N VAL A 177 -1.42 -15.23 15.35
CA VAL A 177 -2.57 -14.99 14.44
C VAL A 177 -2.16 -14.14 13.26
N GLY A 178 -2.99 -14.11 12.21
CA GLY A 178 -2.72 -13.29 11.02
C GLY A 178 -1.41 -13.65 10.32
N THR A 179 -0.67 -12.66 9.90
CA THR A 179 0.57 -12.85 9.14
C THR A 179 1.67 -13.57 9.90
N ASP A 180 1.68 -13.52 11.22
CA ASP A 180 2.68 -14.22 12.03
C ASP A 180 2.50 -15.74 12.02
N SER A 181 1.29 -16.22 11.67
CA SER A 181 0.93 -17.64 11.52
C SER A 181 0.69 -18.06 10.06
N MET A 182 1.19 -17.30 9.09
CA MET A 182 1.01 -17.57 7.64
C MET A 182 1.67 -18.87 7.15
N GLY A 183 2.46 -19.54 7.96
CA GLY A 183 2.99 -20.88 7.67
C GLY A 183 1.92 -21.93 7.39
N VAL A 184 0.68 -21.70 7.86
CA VAL A 184 -0.48 -22.53 7.50
C VAL A 184 -0.82 -22.45 6.01
N GLU A 185 -0.60 -21.29 5.39
CA GLU A 185 -0.95 -21.00 4.00
C GLU A 185 0.26 -21.01 3.05
N ASN A 186 1.41 -20.58 3.54
CA ASN A 186 2.62 -20.34 2.77
C ASN A 186 3.81 -21.07 3.37
N ILE A 187 4.09 -22.27 2.91
CA ILE A 187 5.27 -23.05 3.28
C ILE A 187 6.07 -23.42 2.03
N GLU A 188 7.32 -23.85 2.24
CA GLU A 188 8.11 -24.47 1.19
C GLU A 188 7.33 -25.65 0.57
N GLY A 189 7.14 -25.64 -0.74
CA GLY A 189 6.33 -26.63 -1.44
C GLY A 189 4.81 -26.31 -1.55
N LYS A 190 4.32 -25.28 -0.86
CA LYS A 190 3.00 -24.69 -1.08
C LYS A 190 3.17 -23.19 -1.33
N PRO A 191 3.53 -22.78 -2.54
CA PRO A 191 3.73 -21.38 -2.84
C PRO A 191 2.42 -20.61 -2.68
N TYR A 192 2.56 -19.35 -2.30
CA TYR A 192 1.44 -18.43 -2.21
C TYR A 192 0.65 -18.40 -3.51
N THR A 193 -0.62 -18.72 -3.42
CA THR A 193 -1.54 -18.56 -4.54
C THR A 193 -2.28 -17.23 -4.35
N PRO A 194 -2.02 -16.22 -5.18
CA PRO A 194 -2.63 -14.91 -5.02
C PRO A 194 -4.12 -14.96 -5.40
N TRP A 195 -4.97 -15.06 -4.42
CA TRP A 195 -6.41 -14.89 -4.58
C TRP A 195 -6.92 -13.87 -3.57
N GLY A 196 -7.88 -13.07 -4.00
CA GLY A 196 -8.39 -11.99 -3.21
C GLY A 196 -9.00 -12.46 -1.90
N GLY A 197 -8.63 -11.79 -0.80
CA GLY A 197 -9.20 -12.00 0.52
C GLY A 197 -8.54 -13.06 1.38
N GLN A 198 -7.59 -13.84 0.88
CA GLN A 198 -6.93 -14.91 1.63
C GLN A 198 -6.31 -14.41 2.93
N ALA A 199 -5.39 -13.45 2.86
CA ALA A 199 -4.71 -12.91 4.02
C ALA A 199 -5.68 -12.21 5.01
N GLN A 200 -6.68 -11.51 4.49
CA GLN A 200 -7.72 -10.90 5.32
C GLN A 200 -8.59 -11.94 6.01
N SER A 201 -9.05 -12.94 5.29
CA SER A 201 -9.84 -14.04 5.86
C SER A 201 -9.08 -14.75 6.97
N TRP A 202 -7.79 -15.06 6.74
CA TRP A 202 -6.95 -15.66 7.76
C TRP A 202 -6.77 -14.76 8.97
N THR A 203 -6.53 -13.46 8.76
CA THR A 203 -6.39 -12.48 9.83
C THR A 203 -7.64 -12.44 10.72
N PHE A 204 -8.82 -12.38 10.13
CA PHE A 204 -10.08 -12.35 10.89
C PHE A 204 -10.37 -13.67 11.61
N VAL A 205 -10.25 -14.80 10.92
CA VAL A 205 -10.56 -16.12 11.48
C VAL A 205 -9.57 -16.49 12.57
N SER A 206 -8.26 -16.35 12.30
CA SER A 206 -7.23 -16.68 13.30
C SER A 206 -7.28 -15.73 14.49
N GLY A 207 -7.54 -14.43 14.26
CA GLY A 207 -7.72 -13.44 15.32
C GLY A 207 -8.90 -13.79 16.25
N TYR A 208 -10.03 -14.23 15.67
CA TYR A 208 -11.18 -14.69 16.46
C TYR A 208 -10.85 -15.95 17.28
N LEU A 209 -10.23 -16.95 16.65
CA LEU A 209 -9.89 -18.21 17.33
C LEU A 209 -8.84 -18.00 18.42
N GLY A 210 -7.77 -17.27 18.12
CA GLY A 210 -6.71 -16.98 19.08
C GLY A 210 -7.19 -16.10 20.24
N GLY A 211 -8.02 -15.09 19.94
CA GLY A 211 -8.62 -14.25 20.98
C GLY A 211 -9.54 -15.03 21.90
N LYS A 212 -10.34 -15.97 21.37
CA LYS A 212 -11.18 -16.87 22.18
C LYS A 212 -10.33 -17.77 23.08
N ALA A 213 -9.32 -18.44 22.49
CA ALA A 213 -8.44 -19.34 23.24
C ALA A 213 -7.66 -18.59 24.35
N ALA A 214 -7.14 -17.42 24.05
CA ALA A 214 -6.44 -16.59 25.04
C ALA A 214 -7.35 -16.14 26.19
N ALA A 215 -8.62 -15.79 25.90
CA ALA A 215 -9.59 -15.45 26.94
C ALA A 215 -9.94 -16.65 27.83
N GLU A 216 -10.08 -17.85 27.26
CA GLU A 216 -10.33 -19.07 28.03
C GLU A 216 -9.18 -19.37 29.01
N VAL A 217 -7.93 -19.17 28.59
CA VAL A 217 -6.76 -19.32 29.46
C VAL A 217 -6.77 -18.28 30.59
N GLY A 218 -6.97 -16.99 30.25
CA GLY A 218 -6.97 -15.91 31.25
C GLY A 218 -8.14 -15.98 32.25
N MET A 219 -9.23 -16.67 31.91
CA MET A 219 -10.35 -16.88 32.85
C MET A 219 -10.17 -18.12 33.73
N ALA A 220 -9.22 -19.00 33.41
CA ALA A 220 -8.94 -20.22 34.14
C ALA A 220 -7.91 -20.02 35.28
N GLU A 221 -7.22 -18.88 35.30
CA GLU A 221 -6.32 -18.43 36.36
C GLU A 221 -7.10 -17.62 37.42
#